data_8f6cee110501f4dfcc6e258a9f4eff2f
#
_entry.id   8f6cee110501f4dfcc6e258a9f4eff2f
#
_cell.length_a   1.000
_cell.length_b   1.000
_cell.length_c   1.000
_cell.angle_alpha   90.00
_cell.angle_beta   90.00
_cell.angle_gamma   90.00
#
_symmetry.space_group_name_H-M   'P 1'
#
loop_
_entity.id
_entity.type
_entity.pdbx_description
1 polymer ?
#
loop_
_entity_poly.entity_id
_entity_poly.type
_entity_poly.pdbx_seq_one_letter_code
_entity_poly.pdbx_strand_id
1 'polypeptide(L)'
;VDKLIEELRLKLTENPDVAIVNDQVWKLPIVLYDVGFDRVKRLKMDILMKMLLLAFQEADIRRAATLSDMLFVEELFISDLIEKMQRTGLIQLQKLGYKLTAKGYDYLDKGIFEEEMEGETTVIAYSAVHDDYRFAADHAYPEAQDKLPLYRYPVKGSLNKAPMQQLLSKEIAFSEEGGFQVIVTGITSCIEQDTEFIPCIEFQLYDRQQDIFYARVWNGMTGGWDAKLEKQIEAREVVKWRENANLILK
;
A
#
# COMPACT_ATOMS: atom_id res chain seq x y z
N VAL A 1 -3.15 10.89 -27.25
CA VAL A 1 -4.51 11.12 -26.71
C VAL A 1 -5.53 10.99 -27.83
N ASP A 2 -5.40 11.70 -28.97
CA ASP A 2 -6.41 11.74 -30.04
C ASP A 2 -6.72 10.35 -30.63
N LYS A 3 -5.70 9.53 -30.88
CA LYS A 3 -5.89 8.16 -31.39
C LYS A 3 -6.67 7.27 -30.40
N LEU A 4 -6.38 7.42 -29.10
CA LEU A 4 -7.10 6.70 -28.05
C LEU A 4 -8.56 7.14 -27.97
N ILE A 5 -8.83 8.45 -28.08
CA ILE A 5 -10.20 8.98 -28.10
C ILE A 5 -11.01 8.36 -29.24
N GLU A 6 -10.43 8.28 -30.45
CA GLU A 6 -11.09 7.66 -31.61
C GLU A 6 -11.36 6.17 -31.38
N GLU A 7 -10.41 5.42 -30.83
CA GLU A 7 -10.59 4.01 -30.50
C GLU A 7 -11.70 3.79 -29.45
N LEU A 8 -11.76 4.67 -28.42
CA LEU A 8 -12.80 4.61 -27.40
C LEU A 8 -14.17 5.00 -27.94
N ARG A 9 -14.24 6.00 -28.82
CA ARG A 9 -15.48 6.39 -29.50
C ARG A 9 -16.05 5.23 -30.32
N LEU A 10 -15.22 4.54 -31.09
CA LEU A 10 -15.64 3.38 -31.88
C LEU A 10 -16.23 2.29 -30.99
N LYS A 11 -15.56 1.97 -29.87
CA LYS A 11 -16.06 0.97 -28.90
C LYS A 11 -17.40 1.36 -28.29
N LEU A 12 -17.57 2.63 -27.94
CA LEU A 12 -18.82 3.11 -27.31
C LEU A 12 -20.00 3.14 -28.30
N THR A 13 -19.74 3.32 -29.60
CA THR A 13 -20.76 3.35 -30.64
C THR A 13 -20.97 2.00 -31.35
N GLU A 14 -20.36 0.92 -30.88
CA GLU A 14 -20.68 -0.46 -31.36
C GLU A 14 -22.16 -0.80 -31.14
N ASN A 15 -22.76 -0.29 -30.06
CA ASN A 15 -24.20 -0.33 -29.86
C ASN A 15 -24.86 0.85 -30.57
N PRO A 16 -25.70 0.63 -31.61
CA PRO A 16 -26.35 1.70 -32.37
C PRO A 16 -27.35 2.53 -31.56
N ASP A 17 -27.83 2.03 -30.44
CA ASP A 17 -28.73 2.74 -29.54
C ASP A 17 -28.00 3.76 -28.67
N VAL A 18 -26.67 3.69 -28.58
CA VAL A 18 -25.84 4.62 -27.79
C VAL A 18 -25.31 5.73 -28.66
N ALA A 19 -25.57 6.96 -28.26
CA ALA A 19 -25.03 8.16 -28.88
C ALA A 19 -24.06 8.88 -27.95
N ILE A 20 -22.91 9.31 -28.50
CA ILE A 20 -22.00 10.22 -27.79
C ILE A 20 -22.58 11.63 -27.95
N VAL A 21 -22.94 12.25 -26.83
CA VAL A 21 -23.52 13.60 -26.78
C VAL A 21 -22.41 14.64 -26.69
N ASN A 22 -21.42 14.37 -25.85
CA ASN A 22 -20.25 15.22 -25.64
C ASN A 22 -19.07 14.38 -25.18
N ASP A 23 -17.87 14.87 -25.41
CA ASP A 23 -16.66 14.33 -24.82
C ASP A 23 -15.71 15.45 -24.40
N GLN A 24 -14.91 15.19 -23.39
CA GLN A 24 -13.94 16.14 -22.89
C GLN A 24 -12.75 15.40 -22.24
N VAL A 25 -11.59 16.06 -22.26
CA VAL A 25 -10.38 15.58 -21.59
C VAL A 25 -10.06 16.54 -20.46
N TRP A 26 -9.78 15.98 -19.30
CA TRP A 26 -9.38 16.73 -18.13
C TRP A 26 -8.31 15.96 -17.36
N LYS A 27 -7.71 16.61 -16.38
CA LYS A 27 -6.64 16.00 -15.57
C LYS A 27 -7.06 15.77 -14.13
N LEU A 28 -6.72 14.57 -13.63
CA LEU A 28 -6.96 14.14 -12.25
C LEU A 28 -5.68 14.36 -11.44
N PRO A 29 -5.73 15.11 -10.31
CA PRO A 29 -4.58 15.26 -9.44
C PRO A 29 -4.34 13.99 -8.63
N ILE A 30 -3.09 13.56 -8.58
CA ILE A 30 -2.58 12.45 -7.77
C ILE A 30 -1.44 13.00 -6.92
N VAL A 31 -1.55 12.86 -5.60
CA VAL A 31 -0.53 13.36 -4.67
C VAL A 31 0.50 12.28 -4.41
N LEU A 32 1.77 12.63 -4.54
CA LEU A 32 2.89 11.73 -4.26
C LEU A 32 3.39 11.95 -2.84
N TYR A 33 3.58 10.87 -2.10
CA TYR A 33 4.15 10.85 -0.76
C TYR A 33 5.42 10.02 -0.72
N ASP A 34 6.46 10.59 -0.13
CA ASP A 34 7.66 9.86 0.27
C ASP A 34 7.39 9.22 1.64
N VAL A 35 7.30 7.89 1.66
CA VAL A 35 6.87 7.12 2.82
C VAL A 35 8.03 6.30 3.34
N GLY A 36 8.51 6.66 4.53
CA GLY A 36 9.48 5.88 5.28
C GLY A 36 8.77 4.85 6.16
N PHE A 37 9.33 3.65 6.27
CA PHE A 37 8.75 2.58 7.06
C PHE A 37 9.81 1.66 7.64
N ASP A 38 9.50 1.09 8.80
CA ASP A 38 10.29 0.07 9.47
C ASP A 38 9.78 -1.32 9.12
N ARG A 39 10.71 -2.26 9.10
CA ARG A 39 10.43 -3.67 8.83
C ARG A 39 11.30 -4.58 9.66
N VAL A 40 10.80 -5.77 9.89
CA VAL A 40 11.51 -6.84 10.59
C VAL A 40 11.55 -8.09 9.71
N LYS A 41 12.66 -8.79 9.83
CA LYS A 41 12.83 -10.11 9.26
C LYS A 41 12.41 -11.15 10.30
N ARG A 42 11.31 -11.86 10.05
CA ARG A 42 10.83 -12.93 10.91
C ARG A 42 11.36 -14.28 10.44
N LEU A 43 12.04 -14.96 11.34
CA LEU A 43 12.65 -16.26 11.13
C LEU A 43 12.02 -17.27 12.07
N LYS A 44 12.15 -18.55 11.73
CA LYS A 44 11.99 -19.61 12.72
C LYS A 44 13.12 -19.52 13.74
N MET A 45 12.76 -19.60 15.01
CA MET A 45 13.77 -19.54 16.09
C MET A 45 14.78 -20.68 15.96
N ASP A 46 16.07 -20.32 16.03
CA ASP A 46 17.15 -21.30 16.06
C ASP A 46 17.03 -22.20 17.28
N ILE A 47 17.40 -23.48 17.14
CA ILE A 47 17.22 -24.48 18.19
C ILE A 47 18.06 -24.15 19.42
N LEU A 48 19.29 -23.64 19.22
CA LEU A 48 20.16 -23.27 20.34
C LEU A 48 19.59 -22.06 21.10
N MET A 49 19.12 -21.05 20.39
CA MET A 49 18.42 -19.90 20.98
C MET A 49 17.22 -20.36 21.82
N LYS A 50 16.42 -21.29 21.30
CA LYS A 50 15.29 -21.87 22.02
C LYS A 50 15.74 -22.59 23.31
N MET A 51 16.82 -23.37 23.24
CA MET A 51 17.38 -24.06 24.39
C MET A 51 17.91 -23.10 25.45
N LEU A 52 18.54 -21.99 25.06
CA LEU A 52 19.01 -20.96 25.97
C LEU A 52 17.82 -20.26 26.67
N LEU A 53 16.76 -19.90 25.93
CA LEU A 53 15.55 -19.29 26.54
C LEU A 53 14.91 -20.25 27.54
N LEU A 54 14.78 -21.53 27.22
CA LEU A 54 14.27 -22.54 28.16
C LEU A 54 15.16 -22.66 29.38
N ALA A 55 16.47 -22.65 29.24
CA ALA A 55 17.39 -22.70 30.38
C ALA A 55 17.26 -21.47 31.28
N PHE A 56 17.09 -20.28 30.74
CA PHE A 56 16.86 -19.05 31.52
C PHE A 56 15.47 -18.98 32.14
N GLN A 57 14.49 -19.72 31.61
CA GLN A 57 13.19 -19.88 32.22
C GLN A 57 13.23 -20.74 33.50
N GLU A 58 14.00 -21.84 33.41
CA GLU A 58 14.04 -22.86 34.45
C GLU A 58 15.09 -22.59 35.56
N ALA A 59 16.18 -21.87 35.24
CA ALA A 59 17.30 -21.69 36.19
C ALA A 59 17.84 -20.27 36.21
N ASP A 60 18.47 -19.92 37.32
CA ASP A 60 19.20 -18.66 37.52
C ASP A 60 20.62 -18.76 36.96
N ILE A 61 20.78 -18.56 35.67
CA ILE A 61 22.06 -18.66 35.00
C ILE A 61 22.59 -17.28 34.68
N ARG A 62 23.85 -17.00 35.05
CA ARG A 62 24.51 -15.71 34.89
C ARG A 62 25.70 -15.73 33.93
N ARG A 63 26.36 -16.88 33.76
CA ARG A 63 27.60 -17.01 33.02
C ARG A 63 27.38 -17.84 31.76
N ALA A 64 27.91 -17.39 30.64
CA ALA A 64 27.95 -18.14 29.39
C ALA A 64 28.66 -19.48 29.53
N ALA A 65 29.76 -19.52 30.31
CA ALA A 65 30.51 -20.73 30.59
C ALA A 65 29.63 -21.86 31.17
N THR A 66 28.69 -21.55 32.08
CA THR A 66 27.75 -22.53 32.62
C THR A 66 26.90 -23.19 31.54
N LEU A 67 26.42 -22.41 30.57
CA LEU A 67 25.63 -22.93 29.45
C LEU A 67 26.51 -23.67 28.43
N SER A 68 27.73 -23.19 28.23
CA SER A 68 28.73 -23.87 27.40
C SER A 68 28.99 -25.30 27.91
N ASP A 69 29.23 -25.46 29.20
CA ASP A 69 29.42 -26.77 29.85
C ASP A 69 28.16 -27.65 29.75
N MET A 70 26.97 -27.08 29.94
CA MET A 70 25.68 -27.82 29.89
C MET A 70 25.33 -28.29 28.47
N LEU A 71 25.59 -27.45 27.46
CA LEU A 71 25.15 -27.69 26.09
C LEU A 71 26.24 -28.23 25.16
N PHE A 72 27.48 -28.33 25.66
CA PHE A 72 28.66 -28.71 24.88
C PHE A 72 28.87 -27.83 23.64
N VAL A 73 28.63 -26.53 23.79
CA VAL A 73 28.78 -25.50 22.76
C VAL A 73 29.86 -24.51 23.19
N GLU A 74 30.65 -24.03 22.27
CA GLU A 74 31.72 -23.07 22.55
C GLU A 74 31.19 -21.81 23.26
N GLU A 75 31.89 -21.38 24.32
CA GLU A 75 31.46 -20.27 25.18
C GLU A 75 31.27 -18.95 24.41
N LEU A 76 32.17 -18.68 23.43
CA LEU A 76 32.07 -17.48 22.62
C LEU A 76 30.76 -17.44 21.86
N PHE A 77 30.34 -18.55 21.27
CA PHE A 77 29.08 -18.65 20.54
C PHE A 77 27.84 -18.46 21.44
N ILE A 78 27.88 -19.01 22.64
CA ILE A 78 26.85 -18.78 23.66
C ILE A 78 26.78 -17.31 24.05
N SER A 79 27.95 -16.66 24.25
CA SER A 79 28.02 -15.24 24.61
C SER A 79 27.42 -14.35 23.53
N ASP A 80 27.73 -14.60 22.26
CA ASP A 80 27.17 -13.86 21.12
C ASP A 80 25.65 -14.00 21.04
N LEU A 81 25.11 -15.19 21.28
CA LEU A 81 23.65 -15.41 21.32
C LEU A 81 23.00 -14.69 22.50
N ILE A 82 23.62 -14.71 23.69
CA ILE A 82 23.12 -13.97 24.87
C ILE A 82 23.08 -12.47 24.56
N GLU A 83 24.15 -11.91 23.98
CA GLU A 83 24.20 -10.50 23.58
C GLU A 83 23.11 -10.18 22.56
N LYS A 84 22.94 -11.02 21.55
CA LYS A 84 21.88 -10.88 20.55
C LYS A 84 20.50 -10.89 21.19
N MET A 85 20.22 -11.82 22.10
CA MET A 85 18.93 -11.91 22.81
C MET A 85 18.68 -10.72 23.75
N GLN A 86 19.73 -10.16 24.37
CA GLN A 86 19.61 -8.95 25.19
C GLN A 86 19.31 -7.74 24.30
N ARG A 87 20.07 -7.55 23.20
CA ARG A 87 19.89 -6.44 22.27
C ARG A 87 18.49 -6.43 21.64
N THR A 88 17.95 -7.61 21.33
CA THR A 88 16.60 -7.77 20.78
C THR A 88 15.49 -7.76 21.83
N GLY A 89 15.88 -7.64 23.13
CA GLY A 89 14.94 -7.53 24.22
C GLY A 89 14.21 -8.83 24.58
N LEU A 90 14.77 -10.00 24.25
CA LEU A 90 14.19 -11.29 24.64
C LEU A 90 14.53 -11.66 26.09
N ILE A 91 15.71 -11.27 26.56
CA ILE A 91 16.18 -11.49 27.92
C ILE A 91 16.73 -10.19 28.52
N GLN A 92 16.77 -10.16 29.85
CA GLN A 92 17.40 -9.10 30.61
C GLN A 92 18.21 -9.68 31.76
N LEU A 93 19.36 -9.05 32.06
CA LEU A 93 20.18 -9.45 33.21
C LEU A 93 19.57 -8.90 34.51
N GLN A 94 19.29 -9.77 35.44
CA GLN A 94 18.83 -9.46 36.81
C GLN A 94 19.86 -9.88 37.84
N LYS A 95 19.57 -9.63 39.14
CA LYS A 95 20.50 -9.94 40.25
C LYS A 95 20.98 -11.39 40.25
N LEU A 96 20.09 -12.33 40.02
CA LEU A 96 20.39 -13.78 40.06
C LEU A 96 20.86 -14.36 38.73
N GLY A 97 20.53 -13.75 37.60
CA GLY A 97 20.88 -14.24 36.28
C GLY A 97 20.03 -13.62 35.19
N TYR A 98 20.12 -14.19 33.99
CA TYR A 98 19.28 -13.79 32.87
C TYR A 98 17.85 -14.29 33.08
N LYS A 99 16.89 -13.46 32.73
CA LYS A 99 15.44 -13.77 32.74
C LYS A 99 14.78 -13.36 31.47
N LEU A 100 13.78 -14.12 31.05
CA LEU A 100 12.97 -13.77 29.88
C LEU A 100 12.17 -12.50 30.16
N THR A 101 12.04 -11.67 29.13
CA THR A 101 11.07 -10.59 29.09
C THR A 101 9.72 -11.11 28.61
N ALA A 102 8.66 -10.28 28.65
CA ALA A 102 7.38 -10.63 28.05
C ALA A 102 7.50 -11.00 26.55
N LYS A 103 8.37 -10.27 25.81
CA LYS A 103 8.71 -10.55 24.40
C LYS A 103 9.42 -11.91 24.28
N GLY A 104 10.33 -12.23 25.19
CA GLY A 104 11.03 -13.51 25.21
C GLY A 104 10.10 -14.70 25.37
N TYR A 105 9.13 -14.60 26.27
CA TYR A 105 8.09 -15.63 26.44
C TYR A 105 7.22 -15.79 25.18
N ASP A 106 6.76 -14.69 24.62
CA ASP A 106 5.93 -14.70 23.40
C ASP A 106 6.66 -15.33 22.21
N TYR A 107 7.93 -14.98 22.03
CA TYR A 107 8.74 -15.52 20.91
C TYR A 107 9.10 -17.00 21.11
N LEU A 108 9.36 -17.40 22.35
CA LEU A 108 9.61 -18.80 22.70
C LEU A 108 8.36 -19.66 22.42
N ASP A 109 7.20 -19.19 22.82
CA ASP A 109 5.91 -19.87 22.61
C ASP A 109 5.59 -20.01 21.11
N LYS A 110 5.77 -18.96 20.35
CA LYS A 110 5.56 -18.96 18.90
C LYS A 110 6.66 -19.67 18.10
N GLY A 111 7.82 -19.90 18.69
CA GLY A 111 8.98 -20.47 18.01
C GLY A 111 9.55 -19.57 16.90
N ILE A 112 9.43 -18.25 17.05
CA ILE A 112 9.87 -17.24 16.09
C ILE A 112 11.01 -16.38 16.67
N PHE A 113 11.75 -15.76 15.77
CA PHE A 113 12.71 -14.71 16.09
C PHE A 113 12.61 -13.60 15.06
N GLU A 114 12.63 -12.34 15.50
CA GLU A 114 12.58 -11.17 14.61
C GLU A 114 13.86 -10.35 14.73
N GLU A 115 14.41 -9.99 13.58
CA GLU A 115 15.56 -9.09 13.46
C GLU A 115 15.08 -7.78 12.82
N GLU A 116 15.47 -6.66 13.41
CA GLU A 116 15.26 -5.35 12.81
C GLU A 116 16.06 -5.25 11.52
N MET A 117 15.44 -4.70 10.49
CA MET A 117 16.07 -4.36 9.21
C MET A 117 16.25 -2.85 9.13
N GLU A 118 17.14 -2.41 8.26
CA GLU A 118 17.24 -0.98 7.96
C GLU A 118 15.90 -0.46 7.43
N GLY A 119 15.53 0.75 7.89
CA GLY A 119 14.36 1.45 7.39
C GLY A 119 14.46 1.68 5.89
N GLU A 120 13.33 1.68 5.22
CA GLU A 120 13.23 1.87 3.77
C GLU A 120 12.28 3.01 3.46
N THR A 121 12.47 3.61 2.28
CA THR A 121 11.61 4.66 1.75
C THR A 121 11.08 4.26 0.38
N THR A 122 9.82 4.57 0.13
CA THR A 122 9.19 4.38 -1.18
C THR A 122 8.23 5.51 -1.49
N VAL A 123 7.93 5.70 -2.78
CA VAL A 123 6.96 6.71 -3.21
C VAL A 123 5.59 6.08 -3.40
N ILE A 124 4.60 6.59 -2.67
CA ILE A 124 3.21 6.17 -2.75
C ILE A 124 2.37 7.29 -3.37
N ALA A 125 1.62 6.95 -4.41
CA ALA A 125 0.64 7.81 -5.06
C ALA A 125 -0.72 7.67 -4.38
N TYR A 126 -1.36 8.79 -4.06
CA TYR A 126 -2.69 8.86 -3.46
C TYR A 126 -3.69 9.57 -4.36
N SER A 127 -4.79 8.92 -4.63
CA SER A 127 -5.93 9.50 -5.31
C SER A 127 -7.05 9.84 -4.33
N ALA A 128 -7.25 11.12 -4.05
CA ALA A 128 -8.30 11.57 -3.12
C ALA A 128 -9.70 11.19 -3.58
N VAL A 129 -9.97 11.20 -4.88
CA VAL A 129 -11.28 10.82 -5.44
C VAL A 129 -11.57 9.34 -5.21
N HIS A 130 -10.54 8.50 -5.29
CA HIS A 130 -10.67 7.05 -5.10
C HIS A 130 -10.50 6.63 -3.63
N ASP A 131 -9.90 7.51 -2.80
CA ASP A 131 -9.41 7.18 -1.46
C ASP A 131 -8.53 5.90 -1.52
N ASP A 132 -7.60 5.89 -2.47
CA ASP A 132 -6.80 4.73 -2.83
C ASP A 132 -5.31 5.09 -2.91
N TYR A 133 -4.46 4.13 -2.49
CA TYR A 133 -3.02 4.25 -2.44
C TYR A 133 -2.38 3.22 -3.35
N ARG A 134 -1.33 3.62 -4.10
CA ARG A 134 -0.58 2.76 -5.03
C ARG A 134 0.90 3.09 -5.01
N PHE A 135 1.75 2.13 -5.38
CA PHE A 135 3.15 2.44 -5.62
C PHE A 135 3.30 3.30 -6.88
N ALA A 136 4.05 4.39 -6.76
CA ALA A 136 4.29 5.28 -7.91
C ALA A 136 5.17 4.60 -8.98
N ALA A 137 6.07 3.70 -8.58
CA ALA A 137 6.97 2.98 -9.49
C ALA A 137 6.26 2.00 -10.45
N ASP A 138 5.06 1.54 -10.10
CA ASP A 138 4.32 0.54 -10.89
C ASP A 138 3.70 1.13 -12.16
N HIS A 139 3.75 2.44 -12.36
CA HIS A 139 3.00 3.09 -13.42
C HIS A 139 3.82 4.19 -14.07
N ALA A 140 4.17 4.00 -15.34
CA ALA A 140 4.52 5.11 -16.22
C ALA A 140 3.21 5.80 -16.65
N TYR A 141 2.77 6.79 -15.89
CA TYR A 141 1.57 7.56 -16.24
C TYR A 141 1.85 8.44 -17.45
N PRO A 142 0.93 8.50 -18.43
CA PRO A 142 1.00 9.53 -19.44
C PRO A 142 0.80 10.90 -18.76
N GLU A 143 1.81 11.76 -18.83
CA GLU A 143 1.66 13.13 -18.32
C GLU A 143 0.51 13.84 -19.01
N ALA A 144 -0.37 14.45 -18.21
CA ALA A 144 -1.39 15.31 -18.74
C ALA A 144 -0.75 16.61 -19.26
N GLN A 145 -1.19 17.08 -20.42
CA GLN A 145 -0.78 18.38 -20.94
C GLN A 145 -1.19 19.48 -19.93
N ASP A 146 -0.31 20.45 -19.68
CA ASP A 146 -0.54 21.55 -18.73
C ASP A 146 -1.83 22.31 -18.95
N LYS A 147 -2.26 22.41 -20.21
CA LYS A 147 -3.46 23.15 -20.64
C LYS A 147 -4.80 22.46 -20.33
N LEU A 148 -4.78 21.19 -19.91
CA LEU A 148 -6.02 20.48 -19.62
C LEU A 148 -6.67 21.03 -18.34
N PRO A 149 -8.02 21.17 -18.33
CA PRO A 149 -8.73 21.59 -17.13
C PRO A 149 -8.60 20.53 -16.04
N LEU A 150 -8.62 20.98 -14.78
CA LEU A 150 -8.67 20.08 -13.64
C LEU A 150 -10.04 19.40 -13.52
N TYR A 151 -10.06 18.21 -12.92
CA TYR A 151 -11.31 17.58 -12.53
C TYR A 151 -12.16 18.51 -11.70
N ARG A 152 -13.40 18.73 -12.13
CA ARG A 152 -14.29 19.78 -11.63
C ARG A 152 -14.93 19.50 -10.27
N TYR A 153 -14.80 18.29 -9.76
CA TYR A 153 -15.35 17.89 -8.46
C TYR A 153 -14.23 17.42 -7.50
N PRO A 154 -13.41 18.34 -7.01
CA PRO A 154 -12.31 17.98 -6.13
C PRO A 154 -12.83 17.37 -4.83
N VAL A 155 -12.15 16.32 -4.39
CA VAL A 155 -12.40 15.68 -3.09
C VAL A 155 -11.20 16.00 -2.20
N LYS A 156 -11.48 16.47 -0.97
CA LYS A 156 -10.44 16.61 0.04
C LYS A 156 -10.11 15.21 0.57
N GLY A 157 -8.94 14.73 0.25
CA GLY A 157 -8.43 13.50 0.83
C GLY A 157 -7.98 13.70 2.28
N SER A 158 -8.04 12.65 3.06
CA SER A 158 -7.39 12.59 4.37
C SER A 158 -6.34 11.50 4.36
N LEU A 159 -5.11 11.88 4.70
CA LEU A 159 -4.02 10.93 4.77
C LEU A 159 -4.29 9.88 5.86
N ASN A 160 -4.29 8.61 5.49
CA ASN A 160 -4.46 7.50 6.43
C ASN A 160 -3.28 6.52 6.31
N LYS A 161 -2.56 6.33 7.41
CA LYS A 161 -1.40 5.43 7.44
C LYS A 161 -1.76 3.94 7.37
N ALA A 162 -2.95 3.57 7.84
CA ALA A 162 -3.33 2.15 7.88
C ALA A 162 -3.46 1.50 6.48
N PRO A 163 -4.13 2.09 5.48
CA PRO A 163 -4.13 1.57 4.11
C PRO A 163 -2.74 1.54 3.47
N MET A 164 -1.89 2.55 3.75
CA MET A 164 -0.50 2.55 3.27
C MET A 164 0.30 1.38 3.83
N GLN A 165 0.17 1.11 5.13
CA GLN A 165 0.86 -0.02 5.76
C GLN A 165 0.35 -1.35 5.22
N GLN A 166 -0.94 -1.46 4.92
CA GLN A 166 -1.49 -2.65 4.25
C GLN A 166 -0.94 -2.84 2.84
N LEU A 167 -0.81 -1.76 2.07
CA LEU A 167 -0.22 -1.80 0.73
C LEU A 167 1.23 -2.27 0.79
N LEU A 168 2.05 -1.66 1.67
CA LEU A 168 3.45 -2.03 1.89
C LEU A 168 3.58 -3.50 2.32
N SER A 169 2.71 -3.96 3.23
CA SER A 169 2.75 -5.33 3.73
C SER A 169 2.40 -6.36 2.66
N LYS A 170 1.51 -6.03 1.72
CA LYS A 170 1.15 -6.92 0.59
C LYS A 170 2.32 -7.10 -0.38
N GLU A 171 2.99 -6.00 -0.73
CA GLU A 171 4.11 -6.04 -1.67
C GLU A 171 5.30 -6.84 -1.12
N ILE A 172 5.64 -6.58 0.15
CA ILE A 172 6.78 -7.24 0.81
C ILE A 172 6.53 -8.73 1.05
N ALA A 173 5.28 -9.15 1.29
CA ALA A 173 4.95 -10.56 1.47
C ALA A 173 5.22 -11.43 0.23
N PHE A 174 5.28 -10.84 -0.97
CA PHE A 174 5.62 -11.53 -2.21
C PHE A 174 7.13 -11.71 -2.45
N SER A 175 8.00 -11.09 -1.64
CA SER A 175 9.46 -11.20 -1.77
C SER A 175 10.08 -12.28 -0.89
N GLU A 176 9.41 -13.43 -0.71
CA GLU A 176 9.90 -14.57 0.08
C GLU A 176 11.02 -15.35 -0.64
N GLU A 177 12.16 -14.72 -0.86
CA GLU A 177 13.39 -15.44 -1.17
C GLU A 177 14.17 -15.72 0.13
N GLY A 178 14.30 -16.99 0.52
CA GLY A 178 15.24 -17.40 1.55
C GLY A 178 14.67 -17.94 2.87
N GLY A 179 13.39 -18.33 2.94
CA GLY A 179 12.84 -19.03 4.13
C GLY A 179 12.55 -18.13 5.34
N PHE A 180 12.40 -16.83 5.13
CA PHE A 180 11.99 -15.86 6.14
C PHE A 180 10.87 -14.96 5.60
N GLN A 181 10.10 -14.41 6.51
CA GLN A 181 9.04 -13.44 6.21
C GLN A 181 9.51 -12.04 6.58
N VAL A 182 9.32 -11.07 5.67
CA VAL A 182 9.50 -9.65 6.00
C VAL A 182 8.16 -9.04 6.39
N ILE A 183 8.15 -8.28 7.47
CA ILE A 183 6.94 -7.66 8.03
C ILE A 183 7.18 -6.18 8.20
N VAL A 184 6.28 -5.37 7.66
CA VAL A 184 6.25 -3.91 7.90
C VAL A 184 5.66 -3.66 9.29
N THR A 185 6.45 -3.08 10.18
CA THR A 185 6.06 -2.84 11.56
C THR A 185 5.40 -1.48 11.76
N GLY A 186 5.72 -0.50 10.93
CA GLY A 186 5.11 0.82 11.03
C GLY A 186 5.62 1.81 9.99
N ILE A 187 4.86 2.91 9.81
CA ILE A 187 5.24 4.05 8.99
C ILE A 187 5.92 5.09 9.87
N THR A 188 7.19 5.38 9.57
CA THR A 188 8.04 6.31 10.32
C THR A 188 7.89 7.75 9.82
N SER A 189 7.78 7.95 8.51
CA SER A 189 7.60 9.25 7.89
C SER A 189 6.60 9.18 6.75
N CYS A 190 5.96 10.32 6.46
CA CYS A 190 5.10 10.48 5.30
C CYS A 190 5.14 11.96 4.90
N ILE A 191 5.87 12.26 3.83
CA ILE A 191 6.16 13.62 3.37
C ILE A 191 5.54 13.80 2.00
N GLU A 192 4.66 14.79 1.86
CA GLU A 192 4.11 15.18 0.57
C GLU A 192 5.22 15.74 -0.31
N GLN A 193 5.38 15.19 -1.49
CA GLN A 193 6.40 15.57 -2.46
C GLN A 193 5.81 16.50 -3.51
N ASP A 194 5.05 15.96 -4.43
CA ASP A 194 4.52 16.68 -5.60
C ASP A 194 3.11 16.16 -5.95
N THR A 195 2.46 16.87 -6.84
CA THR A 195 1.17 16.46 -7.43
C THR A 195 1.36 16.19 -8.91
N GLU A 196 1.18 14.95 -9.31
CA GLU A 196 1.11 14.54 -10.69
C GLU A 196 -0.31 14.68 -11.23
N PHE A 197 -0.43 14.86 -12.53
CA PHE A 197 -1.71 15.04 -13.20
C PHE A 197 -1.91 13.96 -14.26
N ILE A 198 -2.96 13.17 -14.10
CA ILE A 198 -3.29 12.06 -14.98
C ILE A 198 -4.40 12.48 -15.95
N PRO A 199 -4.24 12.28 -17.27
CA PRO A 199 -5.28 12.58 -18.24
C PRO A 199 -6.43 11.58 -18.12
N CYS A 200 -7.65 12.09 -18.04
CA CYS A 200 -8.88 11.32 -18.10
C CYS A 200 -9.73 11.77 -19.27
N ILE A 201 -10.36 10.82 -19.97
CA ILE A 201 -11.24 11.09 -21.10
C ILE A 201 -12.67 10.76 -20.66
N GLU A 202 -13.53 11.75 -20.69
CA GLU A 202 -14.94 11.62 -20.29
C GLU A 202 -15.82 11.68 -21.53
N PHE A 203 -16.79 10.76 -21.58
CA PHE A 203 -17.83 10.71 -22.58
C PHE A 203 -19.17 10.85 -21.89
N GLN A 204 -19.99 11.80 -22.34
CA GLN A 204 -21.40 11.90 -22.00
C GLN A 204 -22.17 11.12 -23.07
N LEU A 205 -22.91 10.11 -22.63
CA LEU A 205 -23.63 9.18 -23.48
C LEU A 205 -25.13 9.26 -23.27
N TYR A 206 -25.89 8.96 -24.32
CA TYR A 206 -27.33 8.82 -24.29
C TYR A 206 -27.73 7.47 -24.89
N ASP A 207 -28.41 6.65 -24.12
CA ASP A 207 -29.02 5.41 -24.58
C ASP A 207 -30.45 5.70 -25.01
N ARG A 208 -30.73 5.52 -26.32
CA ARG A 208 -32.03 5.81 -26.93
C ARG A 208 -33.08 4.80 -26.53
N GLN A 209 -32.70 3.53 -26.29
CA GLN A 209 -33.61 2.47 -25.95
C GLN A 209 -34.12 2.60 -24.52
N GLN A 210 -33.22 2.96 -23.61
CA GLN A 210 -33.53 3.11 -22.18
C GLN A 210 -33.93 4.54 -21.81
N ASP A 211 -33.76 5.50 -22.69
CA ASP A 211 -33.94 6.94 -22.46
C ASP A 211 -33.15 7.44 -21.24
N ILE A 212 -31.86 7.08 -21.18
CA ILE A 212 -30.99 7.48 -20.07
C ILE A 212 -29.74 8.18 -20.56
N PHE A 213 -29.27 9.17 -19.79
CA PHE A 213 -27.94 9.76 -19.90
C PHE A 213 -27.02 9.10 -18.88
N TYR A 214 -25.77 8.83 -19.27
CA TYR A 214 -24.76 8.30 -18.38
C TYR A 214 -23.36 8.75 -18.80
N ALA A 215 -22.38 8.59 -17.92
CA ALA A 215 -20.98 8.89 -18.19
C ALA A 215 -20.16 7.63 -18.40
N ARG A 216 -19.15 7.74 -19.26
CA ARG A 216 -18.03 6.81 -19.29
C ARG A 216 -16.75 7.61 -19.14
N VAL A 217 -15.86 7.17 -18.25
CA VAL A 217 -14.60 7.84 -17.97
C VAL A 217 -13.46 6.87 -18.14
N TRP A 218 -12.59 7.15 -19.11
CA TRP A 218 -11.32 6.43 -19.25
C TRP A 218 -10.27 7.09 -18.37
N ASN A 219 -9.75 6.34 -17.39
CA ASN A 219 -8.73 6.82 -16.50
C ASN A 219 -7.35 6.44 -17.02
N GLY A 220 -6.51 7.44 -17.35
CA GLY A 220 -5.15 7.23 -17.84
C GLY A 220 -4.22 6.52 -16.84
N MET A 221 -4.52 6.59 -15.53
CA MET A 221 -3.76 5.89 -14.49
C MET A 221 -3.94 4.37 -14.55
N THR A 222 -5.18 3.92 -14.77
CA THR A 222 -5.50 2.48 -14.77
C THR A 222 -5.53 1.87 -16.16
N GLY A 223 -5.55 2.72 -17.22
CA GLY A 223 -5.76 2.28 -18.57
C GLY A 223 -7.11 1.59 -18.79
N GLY A 224 -8.14 2.02 -18.06
CA GLY A 224 -9.46 1.41 -18.06
C GLY A 224 -10.61 2.36 -17.73
N TRP A 225 -11.84 1.82 -17.77
CA TRP A 225 -13.05 2.56 -17.39
C TRP A 225 -13.15 2.72 -15.87
N ASP A 226 -13.51 3.90 -15.41
CA ASP A 226 -13.53 4.30 -14.01
C ASP A 226 -14.94 4.51 -13.48
N ALA A 227 -15.54 3.46 -12.98
CA ALA A 227 -16.91 3.46 -12.47
C ALA A 227 -17.13 4.44 -11.29
N LYS A 228 -16.08 4.79 -10.54
CA LYS A 228 -16.20 5.72 -9.40
C LYS A 228 -16.31 7.16 -9.88
N LEU A 229 -15.50 7.54 -10.85
CA LEU A 229 -15.60 8.85 -11.51
C LEU A 229 -16.91 8.97 -12.29
N GLU A 230 -17.32 7.94 -13.02
CA GLU A 230 -18.61 7.89 -13.74
C GLU A 230 -19.76 8.21 -12.82
N LYS A 231 -19.92 7.47 -11.71
CA LYS A 231 -20.96 7.68 -10.71
C LYS A 231 -20.93 9.07 -10.06
N GLN A 232 -19.75 9.61 -9.81
CA GLN A 232 -19.63 10.95 -9.23
C GLN A 232 -20.12 12.05 -10.18
N ILE A 233 -19.84 11.92 -11.47
CA ILE A 233 -20.27 12.84 -12.51
C ILE A 233 -21.77 12.72 -12.72
N GLU A 234 -22.27 11.50 -12.89
CA GLU A 234 -23.70 11.22 -13.08
C GLU A 234 -24.54 11.78 -11.94
N ALA A 235 -24.14 11.55 -10.70
CA ALA A 235 -24.87 12.04 -9.51
C ALA A 235 -25.04 13.57 -9.49
N ARG A 236 -24.21 14.32 -10.23
CA ARG A 236 -24.23 15.80 -10.25
C ARG A 236 -24.77 16.40 -11.54
N GLU A 237 -24.70 15.66 -12.65
CA GLU A 237 -24.89 16.23 -13.98
C GLU A 237 -26.04 15.64 -14.79
N VAL A 238 -26.45 14.39 -14.53
CA VAL A 238 -27.47 13.71 -15.36
C VAL A 238 -28.77 14.52 -15.47
N VAL A 239 -29.23 15.18 -14.40
CA VAL A 239 -30.43 16.02 -14.40
C VAL A 239 -30.26 17.20 -15.37
N LYS A 240 -29.12 17.88 -15.32
CA LYS A 240 -28.80 19.00 -16.21
C LYS A 240 -28.70 18.56 -17.67
N TRP A 241 -28.12 17.37 -17.92
CA TRP A 241 -28.01 16.82 -19.27
C TRP A 241 -29.39 16.58 -19.87
N ARG A 242 -30.34 16.05 -19.09
CA ARG A 242 -31.70 15.83 -19.51
C ARG A 242 -32.47 17.15 -19.75
N GLU A 243 -32.27 18.13 -18.88
CA GLU A 243 -32.88 19.47 -19.04
C GLU A 243 -32.40 20.14 -20.33
N ASN A 244 -31.10 20.10 -20.61
CA ASN A 244 -30.50 20.66 -21.84
C ASN A 244 -31.04 19.97 -23.09
N ALA A 245 -31.14 18.62 -23.07
CA ALA A 245 -31.71 17.87 -24.20
C ALA A 245 -33.17 18.26 -24.48
N ASN A 246 -33.97 18.43 -23.45
CA ASN A 246 -35.39 18.88 -23.58
C ASN A 246 -35.52 20.33 -24.11
N LEU A 247 -34.53 21.19 -23.92
CA LEU A 247 -34.49 22.55 -24.46
C LEU A 247 -34.13 22.57 -25.96
N ILE A 248 -33.37 21.62 -26.42
CA ILE A 248 -32.94 21.51 -27.85
C ILE A 248 -34.03 20.86 -28.69
N LEU A 249 -34.91 20.05 -28.11
CA LEU A 249 -36.02 19.36 -28.77
C LEU A 249 -37.33 20.16 -28.79
N LYS A 250 -37.37 21.37 -28.23
CA LYS A 250 -38.46 22.34 -28.33
C LYS A 250 -38.13 23.42 -29.36
#